data_2d0c3d466dc7753f4ffd16aad6d24281
#
_entry.id   2d0c3d466dc7753f4ffd16aad6d24281
#
_cell.length_a   1.000
_cell.length_b   1.000
_cell.length_c   1.000
_cell.angle_alpha   90.00
_cell.angle_beta   90.00
_cell.angle_gamma   90.00
#
_symmetry.space_group_name_H-M   'P 1'
#
loop_
_entity.id
_entity.type
_entity.pdbx_description
1 polymer ?
#
loop_
_entity_poly.entity_id
_entity_poly.type
_entity_poly.pdbx_seq_one_letter_code
_entity_poly.pdbx_strand_id
1 'polypeptide(L)'
;IYLLPADEGEFICVRYGENMNYANILIDGGTKDSGSEYAQIIEWIEKNGENIEALVFTHIDYDHLQGAVDGISKVSAEILKKVVKRILFNTCRAISREQKQMSLKTGYAEDQIKGRKFTGGYGIEDAITLMDLLKEKEIAERVIDYVVSGMELEWDKGAFIKIISPGTKELERFLKKWEPYCRNKKVTSYTTHFDMIENGLEELMKARLGSDCSDNNKASIAFLFEYEDIRIAFLADASSSVCIKGLKKLKINMPCDVDILKLSHHGSKYNTSDSLIRNLKTNVFLLSTNGNGQHVPNKAVIAHLLKNACKNKVQLACNYDWWETTYHGKYFTNEDKEKFLYTNKLELLMLGENGIKVKDGLNIYGEWSVQ
;
A
#
# COMPACT_ATOMS: atom_id res chain seq x y z
N ILE A 1 9.92 6.27 8.46
CA ILE A 1 8.98 6.05 7.35
C ILE A 1 9.07 7.24 6.42
N TYR A 2 9.20 7.01 5.13
CA TYR A 2 9.13 8.00 4.07
C TYR A 2 7.95 7.68 3.17
N LEU A 3 7.08 8.67 2.92
CA LEU A 3 6.08 8.63 1.86
C LEU A 3 6.72 9.28 0.64
N LEU A 4 7.12 8.46 -0.32
CA LEU A 4 7.86 8.90 -1.50
C LEU A 4 6.92 9.46 -2.58
N PRO A 5 7.42 10.23 -3.56
CA PRO A 5 6.62 10.69 -4.68
C PRO A 5 5.98 9.51 -5.42
N ALA A 6 4.66 9.51 -5.52
CA ALA A 6 3.87 8.41 -6.07
C ALA A 6 2.69 8.87 -6.93
N ASP A 7 2.54 10.17 -7.14
CA ASP A 7 1.36 10.81 -7.74
C ASP A 7 0.06 10.42 -7.02
N GLU A 8 -0.91 9.85 -7.74
CA GLU A 8 -2.13 9.32 -7.15
C GLU A 8 -1.93 8.02 -6.38
N GLY A 9 -0.76 7.38 -6.49
CA GLY A 9 -0.48 6.04 -6.02
C GLY A 9 0.19 5.93 -4.65
N GLU A 10 0.89 4.82 -4.45
CA GLU A 10 1.56 4.48 -3.21
C GLU A 10 3.03 4.10 -3.42
N PHE A 11 3.92 4.77 -2.71
CA PHE A 11 5.32 4.41 -2.63
C PHE A 11 5.86 4.76 -1.24
N ILE A 12 6.19 3.75 -0.45
CA ILE A 12 6.60 3.92 0.95
C ILE A 12 7.92 3.22 1.19
N CYS A 13 8.84 3.91 1.89
CA CYS A 13 10.03 3.30 2.45
C CYS A 13 9.92 3.27 3.98
N VAL A 14 10.04 2.08 4.57
CA VAL A 14 10.19 1.87 6.00
C VAL A 14 11.64 1.52 6.28
N ARG A 15 12.36 2.39 6.96
CA ARG A 15 13.75 2.17 7.39
C ARG A 15 13.77 1.93 8.89
N TYR A 16 14.33 0.82 9.33
CA TYR A 16 14.36 0.41 10.73
C TYR A 16 15.74 -0.17 11.12
N GLY A 17 16.06 -0.11 12.39
CA GLY A 17 17.36 -0.51 12.91
C GLY A 17 17.99 0.59 13.74
N GLU A 18 19.18 0.35 14.28
CA GLU A 18 19.92 1.27 15.14
C GLU A 18 21.42 1.30 14.77
N ASN A 19 22.12 2.35 15.25
CA ASN A 19 23.58 2.44 15.19
C ASN A 19 24.16 2.25 13.78
N MET A 20 23.61 2.91 12.79
CA MET A 20 24.00 2.82 11.37
C MET A 20 23.88 1.40 10.77
N ASN A 21 23.14 0.52 11.42
CA ASN A 21 22.83 -0.80 10.94
C ASN A 21 21.33 -0.88 10.63
N TYR A 22 20.93 -0.38 9.45
CA TYR A 22 19.53 -0.27 9.06
C TYR A 22 19.13 -1.32 8.02
N ALA A 23 17.85 -1.64 8.00
CA ALA A 23 17.18 -2.41 6.98
C ALA A 23 15.98 -1.62 6.44
N ASN A 24 15.60 -1.88 5.20
CA ASN A 24 14.58 -1.13 4.51
C ASN A 24 13.50 -2.07 3.96
N ILE A 25 12.27 -1.58 3.93
CA ILE A 25 11.15 -2.21 3.22
C ILE A 25 10.66 -1.18 2.22
N LEU A 26 10.56 -1.54 0.95
CA LEU A 26 9.90 -0.72 -0.05
C LEU A 26 8.53 -1.32 -0.34
N ILE A 27 7.48 -0.51 -0.16
CA ILE A 27 6.09 -0.90 -0.37
C ILE A 27 5.58 -0.15 -1.59
N ASP A 28 5.23 -0.88 -2.63
CA ASP A 28 4.79 -0.40 -3.94
C ASP A 28 5.79 0.57 -4.60
N GLY A 29 5.44 1.20 -5.68
CA GLY A 29 6.35 2.06 -6.43
C GLY A 29 5.70 3.28 -7.08
N GLY A 30 4.41 3.53 -6.81
CA GLY A 30 3.68 4.63 -7.42
C GLY A 30 3.37 4.45 -8.90
N THR A 31 3.04 5.55 -9.56
CA THR A 31 2.84 5.59 -11.01
C THR A 31 4.17 5.48 -11.76
N LYS A 32 4.11 5.40 -13.07
CA LYS A 32 5.31 5.32 -13.92
C LYS A 32 6.27 6.48 -13.70
N ASP A 33 5.75 7.66 -13.41
CA ASP A 33 6.54 8.88 -13.22
C ASP A 33 7.44 8.80 -11.97
N SER A 34 7.09 7.93 -11.02
CA SER A 34 7.90 7.65 -9.81
C SER A 34 9.10 6.71 -10.04
N GLY A 35 9.29 6.21 -11.27
CA GLY A 35 10.31 5.19 -11.54
C GLY A 35 11.76 5.68 -11.36
N SER A 36 12.02 6.97 -11.55
CA SER A 36 13.35 7.53 -11.30
C SER A 36 13.68 7.57 -9.81
N GLU A 37 12.74 7.97 -8.99
CA GLU A 37 12.83 7.98 -7.53
C GLU A 37 12.95 6.56 -6.97
N TYR A 38 12.25 5.60 -7.60
CA TYR A 38 12.36 4.18 -7.22
C TYR A 38 13.77 3.63 -7.45
N ALA A 39 14.40 3.96 -8.58
CA ALA A 39 15.79 3.59 -8.84
C ALA A 39 16.75 4.27 -7.86
N GLN A 40 16.57 5.57 -7.65
CA GLN A 40 17.45 6.37 -6.77
C GLN A 40 17.43 5.87 -5.32
N ILE A 41 16.27 5.49 -4.77
CA ILE A 41 16.24 4.98 -3.38
C ILE A 41 16.93 3.64 -3.25
N ILE A 42 16.86 2.75 -4.26
CA ILE A 42 17.60 1.48 -4.26
C ILE A 42 19.11 1.74 -4.28
N GLU A 43 19.56 2.65 -5.13
CA GLU A 43 20.96 3.03 -5.22
C GLU A 43 21.46 3.74 -3.95
N TRP A 44 20.61 4.58 -3.35
CA TRP A 44 20.92 5.20 -2.06
C TRP A 44 21.08 4.17 -0.94
N ILE A 45 20.20 3.16 -0.86
CA ILE A 45 20.29 2.07 0.10
C ILE A 45 21.59 1.28 -0.11
N GLU A 46 21.93 0.98 -1.36
CA GLU A 46 23.18 0.29 -1.70
C GLU A 46 24.42 1.09 -1.29
N LYS A 47 24.45 2.40 -1.61
CA LYS A 47 25.56 3.32 -1.28
C LYS A 47 25.78 3.44 0.23
N ASN A 48 24.72 3.35 1.03
CA ASN A 48 24.82 3.36 2.49
C ASN A 48 25.16 2.00 3.11
N GLY A 49 25.39 0.97 2.30
CA GLY A 49 25.69 -0.38 2.77
C GLY A 49 24.50 -1.06 3.48
N GLU A 50 23.29 -0.61 3.21
CA GLU A 50 22.07 -1.13 3.78
C GLU A 50 21.43 -2.19 2.86
N ASN A 51 20.43 -2.91 3.37
CA ASN A 51 19.69 -3.91 2.61
C ASN A 51 18.21 -3.53 2.49
N ILE A 52 17.58 -4.02 1.43
CA ILE A 52 16.13 -4.05 1.27
C ILE A 52 15.68 -5.43 1.76
N GLU A 53 15.09 -5.45 2.94
CA GLU A 53 14.59 -6.66 3.57
C GLU A 53 13.46 -7.27 2.75
N ALA A 54 12.57 -6.43 2.21
CA ALA A 54 11.59 -6.83 1.23
C ALA A 54 11.21 -5.71 0.27
N LEU A 55 11.01 -6.05 -1.00
CA LEU A 55 10.12 -5.34 -1.91
C LEU A 55 8.73 -5.93 -1.73
N VAL A 56 7.74 -5.11 -1.41
CA VAL A 56 6.36 -5.54 -1.24
C VAL A 56 5.53 -4.93 -2.34
N PHE A 57 5.08 -5.74 -3.29
CA PHE A 57 4.12 -5.33 -4.32
C PHE A 57 2.74 -5.79 -3.85
N THR A 58 1.95 -4.84 -3.37
CA THR A 58 0.73 -5.15 -2.65
C THR A 58 -0.34 -5.74 -3.55
N HIS A 59 -0.49 -5.20 -4.75
CA HIS A 59 -1.39 -5.68 -5.79
C HIS A 59 -0.95 -5.16 -7.16
N ILE A 60 -1.78 -5.37 -8.20
CA ILE A 60 -1.34 -5.18 -9.60
C ILE A 60 -1.77 -3.85 -10.22
N ASP A 61 -2.46 -2.97 -9.49
CA ASP A 61 -2.97 -1.74 -10.08
C ASP A 61 -1.81 -0.79 -10.43
N TYR A 62 -1.98 0.00 -11.49
CA TYR A 62 -0.90 0.73 -12.15
C TYR A 62 -0.22 1.76 -11.23
N ASP A 63 -1.00 2.39 -10.37
CA ASP A 63 -0.56 3.42 -9.42
C ASP A 63 0.19 2.85 -8.20
N HIS A 64 0.35 1.53 -8.16
CA HIS A 64 1.19 0.83 -7.20
C HIS A 64 2.41 0.16 -7.83
N LEU A 65 2.30 -0.29 -9.09
CA LEU A 65 3.28 -1.20 -9.68
C LEU A 65 4.17 -0.57 -10.74
N GLN A 66 3.67 0.40 -11.52
CA GLN A 66 4.39 0.87 -12.71
C GLN A 66 5.70 1.60 -12.40
N GLY A 67 5.75 2.38 -11.32
CA GLY A 67 6.99 3.05 -10.90
C GLY A 67 8.06 2.05 -10.48
N ALA A 68 7.67 0.96 -9.80
CA ALA A 68 8.60 -0.12 -9.47
C ALA A 68 9.11 -0.84 -10.72
N VAL A 69 8.25 -1.13 -11.71
CA VAL A 69 8.65 -1.72 -13.01
C VAL A 69 9.66 -0.82 -13.71
N ASP A 70 9.36 0.46 -13.86
CA ASP A 70 10.24 1.43 -14.51
C ASP A 70 11.56 1.58 -13.73
N GLY A 71 11.51 1.72 -12.40
CA GLY A 71 12.68 1.90 -11.55
C GLY A 71 13.60 0.67 -11.53
N ILE A 72 13.07 -0.54 -11.34
CA ILE A 72 13.87 -1.78 -11.36
C ILE A 72 14.54 -1.95 -12.73
N SER A 73 13.91 -1.53 -13.82
CA SER A 73 14.51 -1.60 -15.15
C SER A 73 15.81 -0.80 -15.24
N LYS A 74 15.90 0.34 -14.54
CA LYS A 74 17.03 1.27 -14.52
C LYS A 74 18.19 0.82 -13.62
N VAL A 75 17.90 0.00 -12.59
CA VAL A 75 18.91 -0.48 -11.64
C VAL A 75 19.63 -1.73 -12.19
N SER A 76 20.94 -1.81 -11.98
CA SER A 76 21.71 -2.97 -12.42
C SER A 76 21.36 -4.25 -11.66
N ALA A 77 21.47 -5.41 -12.32
CA ALA A 77 21.24 -6.71 -11.67
C ALA A 77 22.18 -6.95 -10.48
N GLU A 78 23.41 -6.44 -10.54
CA GLU A 78 24.41 -6.57 -9.46
C GLU A 78 23.95 -5.86 -8.19
N ILE A 79 23.46 -4.62 -8.31
CA ILE A 79 22.92 -3.86 -7.17
C ILE A 79 21.71 -4.59 -6.59
N LEU A 80 20.75 -4.97 -7.43
CA LEU A 80 19.54 -5.65 -6.98
C LEU A 80 19.85 -6.97 -6.27
N LYS A 81 20.75 -7.78 -6.82
CA LYS A 81 21.21 -9.03 -6.18
C LYS A 81 21.92 -8.78 -4.85
N LYS A 82 22.63 -7.67 -4.72
CA LYS A 82 23.34 -7.30 -3.50
C LYS A 82 22.36 -6.87 -2.41
N VAL A 83 21.41 -5.99 -2.70
CA VAL A 83 20.60 -5.32 -1.67
C VAL A 83 19.25 -5.96 -1.39
N VAL A 84 18.54 -6.53 -2.38
CA VAL A 84 17.20 -7.09 -2.20
C VAL A 84 17.29 -8.48 -1.59
N LYS A 85 16.63 -8.74 -0.46
CA LYS A 85 16.63 -10.07 0.17
C LYS A 85 15.44 -10.91 -0.26
N ARG A 86 14.25 -10.32 -0.29
CA ARG A 86 13.01 -11.00 -0.64
C ARG A 86 12.02 -10.08 -1.33
N ILE A 87 11.04 -10.67 -1.98
CA ILE A 87 9.97 -9.96 -2.70
C ILE A 87 8.64 -10.60 -2.32
N LEU A 88 7.70 -9.82 -1.79
CA LEU A 88 6.35 -10.27 -1.51
C LEU A 88 5.46 -9.83 -2.66
N PHE A 89 4.92 -10.78 -3.42
CA PHE A 89 4.03 -10.47 -4.55
C PHE A 89 3.16 -11.67 -4.90
N ASN A 90 1.84 -11.51 -4.83
CA ASN A 90 0.89 -12.54 -5.22
C ASN A 90 0.75 -12.61 -6.74
N THR A 91 1.42 -13.56 -7.35
CA THR A 91 1.41 -13.80 -8.80
C THR A 91 0.49 -14.95 -9.18
N CYS A 92 0.14 -15.08 -10.46
CA CYS A 92 -0.60 -16.24 -10.97
C CYS A 92 0.13 -17.59 -10.74
N ARG A 93 1.44 -17.59 -10.50
CA ARG A 93 2.23 -18.78 -10.19
C ARG A 93 1.94 -19.37 -8.81
N ALA A 94 1.63 -18.50 -7.84
CA ALA A 94 1.33 -18.89 -6.47
C ALA A 94 0.26 -19.98 -6.42
N ILE A 95 -0.72 -19.84 -7.27
CA ILE A 95 -1.93 -20.67 -7.27
C ILE A 95 -1.76 -21.94 -8.03
N SER A 96 -1.02 -21.91 -9.13
CA SER A 96 -0.72 -23.15 -9.84
C SER A 96 0.06 -24.15 -8.99
N ARG A 97 0.83 -23.68 -7.99
CA ARG A 97 1.56 -24.54 -7.04
C ARG A 97 0.66 -25.14 -5.96
N GLU A 98 -0.23 -24.38 -5.34
CA GLU A 98 -1.14 -24.91 -4.32
C GLU A 98 -2.35 -25.66 -4.92
N GLN A 99 -2.91 -25.19 -6.02
CA GLN A 99 -3.94 -25.94 -6.72
C GLN A 99 -3.40 -27.23 -7.33
N LYS A 100 -2.12 -27.35 -7.67
CA LYS A 100 -1.49 -28.64 -8.02
C LYS A 100 -1.44 -29.62 -6.84
N GLN A 101 -1.44 -29.13 -5.58
CA GLN A 101 -1.63 -30.00 -4.41
C GLN A 101 -3.11 -30.37 -4.19
N MET A 102 -4.05 -29.54 -4.64
CA MET A 102 -5.50 -29.76 -4.45
C MET A 102 -6.26 -30.27 -5.68
N SER A 103 -5.78 -30.05 -6.91
CA SER A 103 -6.39 -30.62 -8.11
C SER A 103 -5.42 -30.73 -9.29
N LEU A 104 -5.08 -31.94 -9.65
CA LEU A 104 -4.28 -32.33 -10.82
C LEU A 104 -4.99 -32.11 -12.18
N LYS A 105 -5.84 -31.09 -12.36
CA LYS A 105 -6.70 -30.99 -13.54
C LYS A 105 -6.68 -29.69 -14.34
N THR A 106 -5.78 -28.76 -14.12
CA THR A 106 -5.64 -27.61 -15.04
C THR A 106 -4.19 -27.45 -15.45
N GLY A 107 -3.83 -28.00 -16.59
CA GLY A 107 -2.52 -27.83 -17.23
C GLY A 107 -2.38 -26.40 -17.74
N TYR A 108 -1.73 -25.54 -16.97
CA TYR A 108 -1.21 -24.25 -17.43
C TYR A 108 0.29 -24.41 -17.68
N ALA A 109 0.66 -24.48 -18.97
CA ALA A 109 2.06 -24.45 -19.35
C ALA A 109 2.56 -23.01 -19.38
N GLU A 110 3.69 -22.74 -18.73
CA GLU A 110 4.41 -21.45 -18.76
C GLU A 110 4.69 -20.92 -20.17
N ASP A 111 4.72 -21.81 -21.17
CA ASP A 111 5.04 -21.49 -22.56
C ASP A 111 3.92 -20.80 -23.34
N GLN A 112 2.70 -20.70 -22.81
CA GLN A 112 1.59 -20.07 -23.52
C GLN A 112 1.53 -18.54 -23.37
N ILE A 113 2.35 -17.95 -22.49
CA ILE A 113 2.37 -16.50 -22.20
C ILE A 113 3.39 -15.76 -23.09
N LYS A 114 4.41 -16.46 -23.63
CA LYS A 114 5.44 -15.86 -24.47
C LYS A 114 4.90 -15.43 -25.85
N GLY A 115 4.98 -14.13 -26.13
CA GLY A 115 4.83 -13.59 -27.49
C GLY A 115 3.47 -13.01 -27.84
N ARG A 116 2.53 -12.79 -26.91
CA ARG A 116 1.23 -12.16 -27.19
C ARG A 116 1.22 -10.69 -26.82
N LYS A 117 0.89 -9.82 -27.78
CA LYS A 117 0.51 -8.43 -27.49
C LYS A 117 -0.87 -8.43 -26.85
N PHE A 118 -0.93 -8.06 -25.58
CA PHE A 118 -2.19 -7.88 -24.87
C PHE A 118 -2.74 -6.47 -25.17
N THR A 119 -4.02 -6.37 -25.45
CA THR A 119 -4.71 -5.11 -25.62
C THR A 119 -5.83 -5.01 -24.59
N GLY A 120 -5.58 -4.24 -23.52
CA GLY A 120 -6.61 -3.74 -22.61
C GLY A 120 -6.83 -4.53 -21.32
N GLY A 121 -5.87 -4.50 -20.43
CA GLY A 121 -6.01 -4.93 -19.03
C GLY A 121 -4.89 -4.31 -18.21
N TYR A 122 -5.08 -3.04 -17.79
CA TYR A 122 -4.13 -2.37 -16.91
C TYR A 122 -3.90 -3.23 -15.65
N GLY A 123 -2.64 -3.39 -15.25
CA GLY A 123 -2.22 -4.10 -14.05
C GLY A 123 -1.71 -5.52 -14.29
N ILE A 124 -2.41 -6.39 -15.04
CA ILE A 124 -1.92 -7.76 -15.31
C ILE A 124 -0.69 -7.73 -16.24
N GLU A 125 -0.69 -6.84 -17.23
CA GLU A 125 0.46 -6.65 -18.12
C GLU A 125 1.68 -6.14 -17.35
N ASP A 126 1.46 -5.21 -16.41
CA ASP A 126 2.50 -4.69 -15.55
C ASP A 126 3.07 -5.78 -14.62
N ALA A 127 2.21 -6.63 -14.08
CA ALA A 127 2.63 -7.75 -13.25
C ALA A 127 3.45 -8.80 -14.03
N ILE A 128 3.08 -9.08 -15.27
CA ILE A 128 3.85 -9.96 -16.16
C ILE A 128 5.20 -9.31 -16.48
N THR A 129 5.19 -8.03 -16.83
CA THR A 129 6.40 -7.25 -17.11
C THR A 129 7.34 -7.24 -15.91
N LEU A 130 6.81 -7.02 -14.70
CA LEU A 130 7.60 -7.09 -13.47
C LEU A 130 8.24 -8.48 -13.31
N MET A 131 7.48 -9.55 -13.47
CA MET A 131 8.00 -10.91 -13.29
C MET A 131 9.09 -11.27 -14.33
N ASP A 132 8.94 -10.81 -15.57
CA ASP A 132 9.97 -11.00 -16.59
C ASP A 132 11.22 -10.16 -16.29
N LEU A 133 11.04 -8.93 -15.81
CA LEU A 133 12.13 -8.07 -15.37
C LEU A 133 12.88 -8.67 -14.17
N LEU A 134 12.17 -9.19 -13.16
CA LEU A 134 12.81 -9.86 -12.02
C LEU A 134 13.64 -11.08 -12.44
N LYS A 135 13.22 -11.80 -13.50
CA LYS A 135 14.03 -12.89 -14.07
C LYS A 135 15.25 -12.36 -14.81
N GLU A 136 15.10 -11.30 -15.61
CA GLU A 136 16.21 -10.64 -16.30
C GLU A 136 17.26 -10.12 -15.29
N LYS A 137 16.80 -9.58 -14.17
CA LYS A 137 17.66 -9.08 -13.06
C LYS A 137 18.18 -10.19 -12.13
N GLU A 138 17.82 -11.46 -12.41
CA GLU A 138 18.28 -12.64 -11.65
C GLU A 138 17.90 -12.61 -10.15
N ILE A 139 16.71 -12.08 -9.81
CA ILE A 139 16.16 -12.03 -8.44
C ILE A 139 14.76 -12.65 -8.34
N ALA A 140 14.26 -13.30 -9.38
CA ALA A 140 12.91 -13.88 -9.39
C ALA A 140 12.74 -15.03 -8.38
N GLU A 141 13.81 -15.71 -7.98
CA GLU A 141 13.79 -16.78 -6.96
C GLU A 141 13.52 -16.23 -5.54
N ARG A 142 13.66 -14.92 -5.34
CA ARG A 142 13.38 -14.23 -4.06
C ARG A 142 11.89 -13.93 -3.85
N VAL A 143 11.05 -14.23 -4.85
CA VAL A 143 9.61 -13.97 -4.78
C VAL A 143 8.92 -14.99 -3.88
N ILE A 144 8.27 -14.46 -2.85
CA ILE A 144 7.27 -15.18 -2.04
C ILE A 144 5.92 -14.88 -2.69
N ASP A 145 5.40 -15.87 -3.41
CA ASP A 145 4.28 -15.70 -4.33
C ASP A 145 2.91 -16.23 -3.82
N TYR A 146 2.84 -16.56 -2.51
CA TYR A 146 1.60 -16.93 -1.84
C TYR A 146 1.52 -16.27 -0.47
N VAL A 147 1.22 -14.97 -0.50
CA VAL A 147 1.14 -14.15 0.70
C VAL A 147 -0.32 -14.02 1.10
N VAL A 148 -0.73 -14.66 2.20
CA VAL A 148 -2.11 -14.68 2.67
C VAL A 148 -2.21 -14.41 4.17
N SER A 149 -3.37 -13.92 4.60
CA SER A 149 -3.64 -13.61 5.99
C SER A 149 -3.38 -14.80 6.91
N GLY A 150 -2.81 -14.53 8.07
CA GLY A 150 -2.38 -15.52 9.05
C GLY A 150 -0.93 -15.95 8.91
N MET A 151 -0.20 -15.49 7.89
CA MET A 151 1.25 -15.65 7.83
C MET A 151 1.93 -14.66 8.77
N GLU A 152 2.94 -15.14 9.47
CA GLU A 152 3.85 -14.34 10.27
C GLU A 152 5.27 -14.59 9.76
N LEU A 153 5.97 -13.51 9.42
CA LEU A 153 7.31 -13.56 8.87
C LEU A 153 8.25 -12.80 9.82
N GLU A 154 9.25 -13.49 10.30
CA GLU A 154 10.33 -12.87 11.07
C GLU A 154 11.41 -12.38 10.08
N TRP A 155 11.81 -11.14 10.25
CA TRP A 155 12.81 -10.49 9.43
C TRP A 155 14.03 -10.08 10.24
N ASP A 156 15.05 -9.64 9.55
CA ASP A 156 16.27 -9.22 10.21
C ASP A 156 16.03 -8.17 11.29
N LYS A 157 16.91 -8.13 12.26
CA LYS A 157 16.87 -7.23 13.42
C LYS A 157 15.66 -7.41 14.34
N GLY A 158 14.98 -8.54 14.23
CA GLY A 158 13.82 -8.86 15.08
C GLY A 158 12.54 -8.13 14.66
N ALA A 159 12.42 -7.71 13.42
CA ALA A 159 11.17 -7.19 12.90
C ALA A 159 10.22 -8.34 12.53
N PHE A 160 8.91 -8.11 12.68
CA PHE A 160 7.87 -9.06 12.34
C PHE A 160 6.87 -8.45 11.38
N ILE A 161 6.44 -9.25 10.40
CA ILE A 161 5.36 -8.92 9.47
C ILE A 161 4.23 -9.91 9.67
N LYS A 162 3.04 -9.40 10.01
CA LYS A 162 1.84 -10.21 10.20
C LYS A 162 0.84 -9.89 9.11
N ILE A 163 0.63 -10.81 8.17
CA ILE A 163 -0.24 -10.59 7.00
C ILE A 163 -1.71 -10.66 7.43
N ILE A 164 -2.45 -9.56 7.19
CA ILE A 164 -3.87 -9.44 7.50
C ILE A 164 -4.77 -9.50 6.26
N SER A 165 -4.22 -9.30 5.07
CA SER A 165 -4.91 -9.42 3.76
C SER A 165 -3.89 -9.89 2.72
N PRO A 166 -4.33 -10.61 1.65
CA PRO A 166 -5.66 -11.13 1.42
C PRO A 166 -5.96 -12.42 2.21
N GLY A 167 -7.24 -12.80 2.30
CA GLY A 167 -7.60 -14.17 2.64
C GLY A 167 -7.47 -15.09 1.42
N THR A 168 -7.39 -16.40 1.66
CA THR A 168 -7.29 -17.41 0.59
C THR A 168 -8.42 -17.28 -0.45
N LYS A 169 -9.66 -17.04 0.00
CA LYS A 169 -10.81 -16.89 -0.90
C LYS A 169 -10.75 -15.62 -1.76
N GLU A 170 -10.25 -14.53 -1.20
CA GLU A 170 -10.07 -13.27 -1.92
C GLU A 170 -8.98 -13.46 -2.99
N LEU A 171 -7.88 -14.09 -2.64
CA LEU A 171 -6.81 -14.41 -3.58
C LEU A 171 -7.31 -15.33 -4.71
N GLU A 172 -8.02 -16.41 -4.42
CA GLU A 172 -8.60 -17.30 -5.42
C GLU A 172 -9.53 -16.59 -6.40
N ARG A 173 -10.34 -15.61 -5.93
CA ARG A 173 -11.21 -14.83 -6.82
C ARG A 173 -10.42 -13.94 -7.77
N PHE A 174 -9.43 -13.26 -7.24
CA PHE A 174 -8.51 -12.43 -8.02
C PHE A 174 -7.89 -13.24 -9.17
N LEU A 175 -7.48 -14.45 -8.91
CA LEU A 175 -6.81 -15.31 -9.88
C LEU A 175 -7.71 -15.88 -10.95
N LYS A 176 -8.98 -16.10 -10.64
CA LYS A 176 -9.99 -16.44 -11.66
C LYS A 176 -10.13 -15.32 -12.70
N LYS A 177 -9.81 -14.07 -12.34
CA LYS A 177 -9.76 -12.95 -13.30
C LYS A 177 -8.56 -13.02 -14.23
N TRP A 178 -7.46 -13.62 -13.83
CA TRP A 178 -6.30 -13.83 -14.72
C TRP A 178 -6.59 -14.87 -15.81
N GLU A 179 -7.46 -15.84 -15.56
CA GLU A 179 -7.81 -16.85 -16.56
C GLU A 179 -8.29 -16.27 -17.91
N PRO A 180 -9.17 -15.25 -17.97
CA PRO A 180 -9.60 -14.64 -19.24
C PRO A 180 -8.46 -13.96 -19.99
N TYR A 181 -7.49 -13.37 -19.30
CA TYR A 181 -6.31 -12.73 -19.91
C TYR A 181 -5.38 -13.76 -20.52
N CYS A 182 -5.26 -14.93 -19.89
CA CYS A 182 -4.59 -16.08 -20.48
C CYS A 182 -5.35 -16.62 -21.71
N ARG A 183 -6.64 -16.30 -21.89
CA ARG A 183 -7.53 -16.81 -22.94
C ARG A 183 -8.05 -15.75 -23.94
N ASN A 184 -7.48 -14.53 -23.99
CA ASN A 184 -7.89 -13.45 -24.92
C ASN A 184 -9.34 -12.91 -24.75
N LYS A 185 -9.78 -12.59 -23.57
CA LYS A 185 -11.06 -11.87 -23.37
C LYS A 185 -10.80 -10.46 -22.82
N LYS A 186 -11.44 -9.43 -23.47
CA LYS A 186 -11.45 -8.06 -22.98
C LYS A 186 -12.35 -7.93 -21.76
N VAL A 187 -11.85 -7.30 -20.71
CA VAL A 187 -12.65 -6.88 -19.55
C VAL A 187 -12.43 -5.40 -19.31
N THR A 188 -13.50 -4.62 -19.29
CA THR A 188 -13.48 -3.19 -18.99
C THR A 188 -14.55 -2.88 -17.94
N SER A 189 -14.19 -2.24 -16.83
CA SER A 189 -15.15 -1.43 -16.07
C SER A 189 -14.42 -0.49 -15.11
N TYR A 190 -14.73 0.80 -15.21
CA TYR A 190 -14.45 1.79 -14.19
C TYR A 190 -15.76 2.46 -13.81
N THR A 191 -16.02 2.59 -12.53
CA THR A 191 -17.10 3.43 -12.00
C THR A 191 -16.45 4.62 -11.30
N THR A 192 -16.63 5.81 -11.86
CA THR A 192 -16.25 7.07 -11.22
C THR A 192 -17.28 7.41 -10.14
N HIS A 193 -16.83 7.62 -8.92
CA HIS A 193 -17.67 8.03 -7.81
C HIS A 193 -17.26 9.43 -7.38
N PHE A 194 -18.20 10.37 -7.43
CA PHE A 194 -17.98 11.74 -6.95
C PHE A 194 -17.99 11.81 -5.43
N ASP A 195 -17.10 12.61 -4.86
CA ASP A 195 -17.12 12.95 -3.44
C ASP A 195 -17.86 14.29 -3.24
N MET A 196 -18.60 14.40 -2.13
CA MET A 196 -19.35 15.60 -1.78
C MET A 196 -18.49 16.49 -0.88
N ILE A 197 -17.47 17.13 -1.46
CA ILE A 197 -16.54 18.00 -0.70
C ILE A 197 -17.18 19.26 -0.15
N GLU A 198 -18.31 19.70 -0.73
CA GLU A 198 -19.11 20.82 -0.25
C GLU A 198 -19.75 20.56 1.11
N ASN A 199 -19.94 19.30 1.50
CA ASN A 199 -20.52 18.96 2.80
C ASN A 199 -19.47 19.15 3.92
N GLY A 200 -19.93 19.65 5.08
CA GLY A 200 -19.08 19.80 6.26
C GLY A 200 -18.71 18.44 6.90
N LEU A 201 -17.56 18.40 7.57
CA LEU A 201 -17.08 17.20 8.26
C LEU A 201 -18.10 16.66 9.29
N GLU A 202 -18.78 17.53 10.05
CA GLU A 202 -19.79 17.10 11.03
C GLU A 202 -21.00 16.40 10.39
N GLU A 203 -21.39 16.84 9.21
CA GLU A 203 -22.43 16.17 8.43
C GLU A 203 -21.94 14.82 7.94
N LEU A 204 -20.75 14.78 7.37
CA LEU A 204 -20.14 13.56 6.84
C LEU A 204 -19.84 12.50 7.91
N MET A 205 -19.66 12.89 9.18
CA MET A 205 -19.58 11.94 10.31
C MET A 205 -20.82 11.06 10.45
N LYS A 206 -21.96 11.52 9.94
CA LYS A 206 -23.24 10.78 9.97
C LYS A 206 -23.45 9.96 8.69
N ALA A 207 -22.70 10.25 7.64
CA ALA A 207 -22.78 9.53 6.37
C ALA A 207 -22.37 8.06 6.53
N ARG A 208 -22.90 7.20 5.67
CA ARG A 208 -22.48 5.81 5.61
C ARG A 208 -21.29 5.67 4.68
N LEU A 209 -20.22 5.07 5.16
CA LEU A 209 -19.10 4.64 4.30
C LEU A 209 -19.54 3.45 3.44
N GLY A 210 -19.01 3.37 2.24
CA GLY A 210 -19.31 2.31 1.28
C GLY A 210 -18.59 0.99 1.59
N SER A 211 -18.59 0.11 0.60
CA SER A 211 -17.85 -1.16 0.64
C SER A 211 -17.29 -1.44 -0.74
N ASP A 212 -15.99 -1.61 -0.84
CA ASP A 212 -15.32 -1.99 -2.07
C ASP A 212 -15.65 -3.44 -2.45
N CYS A 213 -16.01 -3.61 -3.71
CA CYS A 213 -16.30 -4.92 -4.32
C CYS A 213 -15.19 -5.39 -5.26
N SER A 214 -14.14 -4.57 -5.52
CA SER A 214 -13.02 -4.94 -6.39
C SER A 214 -12.29 -6.18 -5.85
N ASP A 215 -12.04 -7.16 -6.72
CA ASP A 215 -11.26 -8.34 -6.34
C ASP A 215 -9.76 -8.02 -6.31
N ASN A 216 -9.27 -7.04 -7.11
CA ASN A 216 -7.89 -6.57 -7.06
C ASN A 216 -7.58 -6.01 -5.66
N ASN A 217 -8.37 -5.03 -5.21
CA ASN A 217 -8.17 -4.40 -3.92
C ASN A 217 -8.34 -5.41 -2.76
N LYS A 218 -9.32 -6.33 -2.85
CA LYS A 218 -9.47 -7.41 -1.86
C LYS A 218 -8.31 -8.38 -1.83
N ALA A 219 -7.53 -8.47 -2.91
CA ALA A 219 -6.32 -9.28 -3.01
C ALA A 219 -5.05 -8.52 -2.60
N SER A 220 -5.15 -7.23 -2.25
CA SER A 220 -4.00 -6.45 -1.77
C SER A 220 -3.38 -7.05 -0.52
N ILE A 221 -2.05 -7.10 -0.50
CA ILE A 221 -1.27 -7.50 0.66
C ILE A 221 -1.31 -6.36 1.67
N ALA A 222 -2.02 -6.58 2.79
CA ALA A 222 -2.02 -5.69 3.94
C ALA A 222 -1.41 -6.40 5.14
N PHE A 223 -0.68 -5.69 5.98
CA PHE A 223 0.06 -6.28 7.07
C PHE A 223 0.27 -5.34 8.26
N LEU A 224 0.56 -5.93 9.42
CA LEU A 224 1.14 -5.23 10.55
C LEU A 224 2.66 -5.42 10.49
N PHE A 225 3.38 -4.33 10.58
CA PHE A 225 4.83 -4.30 10.83
C PHE A 225 5.05 -4.06 12.32
N GLU A 226 5.84 -4.91 12.94
CA GLU A 226 6.22 -4.79 14.35
C GLU A 226 7.74 -4.79 14.47
N TYR A 227 8.27 -3.79 15.14
CA TYR A 227 9.70 -3.67 15.44
C TYR A 227 9.86 -3.03 16.83
N GLU A 228 10.54 -3.71 17.74
CA GLU A 228 10.58 -3.34 19.16
C GLU A 228 9.16 -3.18 19.73
N ASP A 229 8.83 -2.02 20.28
CA ASP A 229 7.52 -1.65 20.80
C ASP A 229 6.62 -0.90 19.79
N ILE A 230 7.11 -0.70 18.56
CA ILE A 230 6.41 0.00 17.49
C ILE A 230 5.57 -0.99 16.67
N ARG A 231 4.32 -0.63 16.41
CA ARG A 231 3.41 -1.36 15.53
C ARG A 231 2.78 -0.43 14.51
N ILE A 232 2.91 -0.76 13.24
CA ILE A 232 2.37 0.01 12.11
C ILE A 232 1.49 -0.88 11.26
N ALA A 233 0.31 -0.38 10.88
CA ALA A 233 -0.58 -1.06 9.96
C ALA A 233 -0.48 -0.45 8.56
N PHE A 234 -0.09 -1.26 7.57
CA PHE A 234 -0.10 -0.92 6.16
C PHE A 234 -1.25 -1.65 5.48
N LEU A 235 -2.21 -0.91 4.94
CA LEU A 235 -3.45 -1.48 4.42
C LEU A 235 -3.47 -1.60 2.90
N ALA A 236 -2.52 -0.98 2.19
CA ALA A 236 -2.55 -0.87 0.73
C ALA A 236 -3.97 -0.48 0.27
N ASP A 237 -4.59 -1.27 -0.63
CA ASP A 237 -5.97 -1.06 -1.09
C ASP A 237 -6.96 -2.09 -0.55
N ALA A 238 -6.55 -2.85 0.47
CA ALA A 238 -7.34 -3.91 1.05
C ALA A 238 -8.68 -3.41 1.62
N SER A 239 -9.74 -4.22 1.46
CA SER A 239 -11.02 -3.87 2.04
C SER A 239 -11.03 -4.08 3.56
N SER A 240 -11.72 -3.18 4.28
CA SER A 240 -11.85 -3.24 5.74
C SER A 240 -12.30 -4.60 6.27
N SER A 241 -13.24 -5.24 5.57
CA SER A 241 -13.79 -6.53 6.01
C SER A 241 -12.79 -7.67 5.91
N VAL A 242 -11.87 -7.63 4.94
CA VAL A 242 -10.81 -8.63 4.77
C VAL A 242 -9.75 -8.43 5.85
N CYS A 243 -9.32 -7.19 6.10
CA CYS A 243 -8.35 -6.88 7.15
C CYS A 243 -8.85 -7.33 8.54
N ILE A 244 -10.11 -7.05 8.89
CA ILE A 244 -10.70 -7.49 10.18
C ILE A 244 -10.71 -9.02 10.30
N LYS A 245 -11.02 -9.74 9.23
CA LYS A 245 -10.94 -11.21 9.22
C LYS A 245 -9.51 -11.70 9.44
N GLY A 246 -8.53 -11.05 8.81
CA GLY A 246 -7.12 -11.37 8.97
C GLY A 246 -6.62 -11.15 10.39
N LEU A 247 -6.97 -10.01 11.02
CA LEU A 247 -6.66 -9.74 12.43
C LEU A 247 -7.21 -10.85 13.34
N LYS A 248 -8.46 -11.28 13.11
CA LYS A 248 -9.06 -12.41 13.85
C LYS A 248 -8.31 -13.73 13.62
N LYS A 249 -7.90 -14.01 12.38
CA LYS A 249 -7.16 -15.23 12.03
C LYS A 249 -5.79 -15.29 12.74
N LEU A 250 -5.12 -14.15 12.87
CA LEU A 250 -3.88 -13.99 13.64
C LEU A 250 -4.10 -13.99 15.17
N LYS A 251 -5.35 -14.11 15.62
CA LYS A 251 -5.71 -14.03 17.04
C LYS A 251 -5.25 -12.74 17.72
N ILE A 252 -5.20 -11.65 16.96
CA ILE A 252 -4.88 -10.33 17.49
C ILE A 252 -6.05 -9.86 18.36
N ASN A 253 -5.76 -9.51 19.61
CA ASN A 253 -6.75 -8.92 20.52
C ASN A 253 -7.22 -7.57 19.94
N MET A 254 -8.51 -7.43 19.75
CA MET A 254 -9.12 -6.20 19.24
C MET A 254 -9.97 -5.52 20.29
N PRO A 255 -9.94 -4.19 20.42
CA PRO A 255 -9.14 -3.26 19.62
C PRO A 255 -7.63 -3.40 19.89
N CYS A 256 -6.84 -3.28 18.82
CA CYS A 256 -5.39 -3.34 18.83
C CYS A 256 -4.84 -1.92 18.68
N ASP A 257 -3.97 -1.50 19.57
CA ASP A 257 -3.27 -0.23 19.44
C ASP A 257 -2.18 -0.36 18.37
N VAL A 258 -2.13 0.62 17.47
CA VAL A 258 -1.08 0.81 16.47
C VAL A 258 -0.56 2.24 16.55
N ASP A 259 0.73 2.43 16.37
CA ASP A 259 1.33 3.75 16.38
C ASP A 259 0.90 4.56 15.16
N ILE A 260 0.84 3.90 14.01
CA ILE A 260 0.47 4.49 12.74
C ILE A 260 -0.43 3.54 11.94
N LEU A 261 -1.41 4.10 11.25
CA LEU A 261 -2.25 3.41 10.27
C LEU A 261 -2.10 4.09 8.90
N LYS A 262 -1.52 3.40 7.91
CA LYS A 262 -1.62 3.83 6.51
C LYS A 262 -3.03 3.52 6.00
N LEU A 263 -3.75 4.58 5.61
CA LEU A 263 -5.13 4.48 5.13
C LEU A 263 -5.21 3.63 3.86
N SER A 264 -6.25 2.81 3.77
CA SER A 264 -6.48 1.99 2.60
C SER A 264 -6.93 2.83 1.40
N HIS A 265 -6.43 2.47 0.22
CA HIS A 265 -6.86 2.96 -1.09
C HIS A 265 -6.92 4.50 -1.10
N HIS A 266 -5.80 5.12 -0.76
CA HIS A 266 -5.61 6.58 -0.76
C HIS A 266 -6.70 7.35 0.00
N GLY A 267 -7.29 6.73 1.04
CA GLY A 267 -8.39 7.31 1.80
C GLY A 267 -9.76 7.16 1.13
N SER A 268 -9.98 6.07 0.40
CA SER A 268 -11.28 5.76 -0.21
C SER A 268 -12.33 5.39 0.84
N LYS A 269 -13.52 5.98 0.73
CA LYS A 269 -14.68 5.66 1.58
C LYS A 269 -15.22 4.24 1.39
N TYR A 270 -14.83 3.55 0.33
CA TYR A 270 -15.22 2.18 0.05
C TYR A 270 -14.32 1.15 0.72
N ASN A 271 -13.07 1.55 1.06
CA ASN A 271 -12.07 0.68 1.67
C ASN A 271 -11.91 0.91 3.17
N THR A 272 -12.45 2.02 3.68
CA THR A 272 -12.42 2.41 5.10
C THR A 272 -13.77 2.14 5.77
N SER A 273 -13.75 1.70 7.02
CA SER A 273 -14.97 1.54 7.83
C SER A 273 -14.74 1.94 9.29
N ASP A 274 -15.78 2.39 9.96
CA ASP A 274 -15.75 2.68 11.41
C ASP A 274 -15.25 1.49 12.21
N SER A 275 -15.62 0.28 11.79
CA SER A 275 -15.19 -0.95 12.47
C SER A 275 -13.67 -1.15 12.36
N LEU A 276 -13.08 -0.89 11.20
CA LEU A 276 -11.63 -1.02 11.02
C LEU A 276 -10.88 0.03 11.85
N ILE A 277 -11.31 1.30 11.79
CA ILE A 277 -10.71 2.40 12.56
C ILE A 277 -10.77 2.11 14.07
N ARG A 278 -11.89 1.60 14.57
CA ARG A 278 -12.02 1.24 15.99
C ARG A 278 -11.22 0.02 16.40
N ASN A 279 -10.96 -0.91 15.49
CA ASN A 279 -10.20 -2.12 15.78
C ASN A 279 -8.68 -1.94 15.64
N LEU A 280 -8.23 -0.99 14.82
CA LEU A 280 -6.82 -0.55 14.72
C LEU A 280 -6.73 0.87 15.30
N LYS A 281 -6.61 0.94 16.63
CA LYS A 281 -6.67 2.20 17.38
C LYS A 281 -5.41 3.03 17.21
N THR A 282 -5.56 4.18 16.57
CA THR A 282 -4.53 5.22 16.47
C THR A 282 -5.16 6.60 16.32
N ASN A 283 -4.35 7.63 16.44
CA ASN A 283 -4.70 8.98 16.01
C ASN A 283 -3.77 9.49 14.91
N VAL A 284 -2.88 8.64 14.41
CA VAL A 284 -1.88 8.98 13.42
C VAL A 284 -2.11 8.15 12.17
N PHE A 285 -2.39 8.86 11.09
CA PHE A 285 -2.70 8.24 9.81
C PHE A 285 -1.72 8.71 8.74
N LEU A 286 -1.32 7.78 7.85
CA LEU A 286 -0.58 8.09 6.65
C LEU A 286 -1.51 8.06 5.45
N LEU A 287 -1.32 9.00 4.54
CA LEU A 287 -2.06 9.12 3.30
C LEU A 287 -1.11 9.47 2.15
N SER A 288 -1.06 8.58 1.16
CA SER A 288 -0.33 8.78 -0.08
C SER A 288 -1.31 9.05 -1.21
N THR A 289 -1.29 10.23 -1.77
CA THR A 289 -2.03 10.65 -2.98
C THR A 289 -1.77 12.13 -3.26
N ASN A 290 -1.73 12.52 -4.53
CA ASN A 290 -1.75 13.94 -4.94
C ASN A 290 -3.18 14.51 -5.07
N GLY A 291 -4.22 13.72 -4.80
CA GLY A 291 -5.62 14.14 -4.89
C GLY A 291 -6.21 14.09 -6.31
N ASN A 292 -5.42 13.78 -7.32
CA ASN A 292 -5.89 13.76 -8.71
C ASN A 292 -6.60 12.42 -9.02
N GLY A 293 -6.54 11.51 -9.35
CA GLY A 293 -7.09 10.18 -9.59
C GLY A 293 -8.59 10.06 -9.25
N GLN A 294 -8.95 9.07 -8.48
CA GLN A 294 -10.35 8.67 -8.19
C GLN A 294 -11.09 9.57 -7.18
N HIS A 295 -10.78 10.86 -7.13
CA HIS A 295 -11.32 11.81 -6.14
C HIS A 295 -11.07 11.38 -4.68
N VAL A 296 -9.90 10.82 -4.43
CA VAL A 296 -9.42 10.46 -3.09
C VAL A 296 -8.39 11.52 -2.61
N PRO A 297 -8.30 11.78 -1.31
CA PRO A 297 -9.04 11.11 -0.23
C PRO A 297 -10.50 11.59 -0.18
N ASN A 298 -11.42 10.68 0.12
CA ASN A 298 -12.80 11.10 0.32
C ASN A 298 -12.94 11.83 1.66
N LYS A 299 -13.55 13.02 1.66
CA LYS A 299 -13.74 13.85 2.86
C LYS A 299 -14.50 13.12 3.97
N ALA A 300 -15.42 12.23 3.60
CA ALA A 300 -16.13 11.38 4.53
C ALA A 300 -15.18 10.47 5.34
N VAL A 301 -14.07 10.01 4.78
CA VAL A 301 -13.08 9.23 5.54
C VAL A 301 -12.47 10.08 6.63
N ILE A 302 -12.03 11.30 6.33
CA ILE A 302 -11.46 12.22 7.33
C ILE A 302 -12.47 12.50 8.44
N ALA A 303 -13.74 12.72 8.10
CA ALA A 303 -14.82 12.86 9.08
C ALA A 303 -14.93 11.64 10.01
N HIS A 304 -14.82 10.43 9.45
CA HIS A 304 -14.90 9.19 10.23
C HIS A 304 -13.63 8.92 11.06
N LEU A 305 -12.44 9.39 10.62
CA LEU A 305 -11.26 9.38 11.47
C LEU A 305 -11.47 10.25 12.71
N LEU A 306 -11.94 11.48 12.53
CA LEU A 306 -12.26 12.39 13.63
C LEU A 306 -13.32 11.84 14.59
N LYS A 307 -14.37 11.23 14.04
CA LYS A 307 -15.46 10.60 14.80
C LYS A 307 -14.97 9.44 15.67
N ASN A 308 -14.01 8.66 15.21
CA ASN A 308 -13.53 7.44 15.88
C ASN A 308 -12.17 7.64 16.58
N ALA A 309 -11.64 8.86 16.59
CA ALA A 309 -10.35 9.18 17.22
C ALA A 309 -10.34 8.80 18.70
N CYS A 310 -9.25 8.19 19.13
CA CYS A 310 -9.04 7.78 20.52
C CYS A 310 -8.65 8.96 21.43
N LYS A 311 -8.13 10.03 20.83
CA LYS A 311 -7.73 11.29 21.49
C LYS A 311 -8.42 12.46 20.79
N ASN A 312 -8.36 13.62 21.37
CA ASN A 312 -8.99 14.83 20.82
C ASN A 312 -8.27 15.41 19.58
N LYS A 313 -7.23 14.75 19.09
CA LYS A 313 -6.44 15.18 17.94
C LYS A 313 -6.20 14.02 16.98
N VAL A 314 -6.46 14.26 15.70
CA VAL A 314 -6.09 13.38 14.59
C VAL A 314 -4.95 14.02 13.83
N GLN A 315 -3.90 13.26 13.56
CA GLN A 315 -2.78 13.66 12.72
C GLN A 315 -2.82 12.87 11.40
N LEU A 316 -2.82 13.60 10.30
CA LEU A 316 -2.81 13.04 8.95
C LEU A 316 -1.54 13.48 8.24
N ALA A 317 -0.60 12.56 8.09
CA ALA A 317 0.67 12.80 7.41
C ALA A 317 0.56 12.40 5.94
N CYS A 318 0.90 13.33 5.04
CA CYS A 318 0.69 13.24 3.60
C CYS A 318 1.98 13.54 2.85
N ASN A 319 2.19 12.90 1.70
CA ASN A 319 3.28 13.23 0.79
C ASN A 319 3.00 14.46 -0.09
N TYR A 320 1.73 14.82 -0.27
CA TYR A 320 1.30 15.99 -1.06
C TYR A 320 0.29 16.84 -0.29
N ASP A 321 0.23 18.12 -0.60
CA ASP A 321 -0.74 19.10 -0.07
C ASP A 321 -2.01 19.19 -0.93
N TRP A 322 -2.56 18.02 -1.29
CA TRP A 322 -3.71 17.88 -2.19
C TRP A 322 -4.91 18.77 -1.80
N TRP A 323 -5.10 19.10 -0.53
CA TRP A 323 -6.19 19.97 -0.08
C TRP A 323 -6.02 21.43 -0.54
N GLU A 324 -4.78 21.89 -0.77
CA GLU A 324 -4.48 23.20 -1.33
C GLU A 324 -4.31 23.13 -2.86
N THR A 325 -3.50 22.21 -3.36
CA THR A 325 -3.13 22.14 -4.78
C THR A 325 -4.29 21.63 -5.64
N THR A 326 -4.73 20.40 -5.45
CA THR A 326 -5.74 19.77 -6.30
C THR A 326 -7.13 20.35 -6.08
N TYR A 327 -7.48 20.63 -4.85
CA TYR A 327 -8.80 21.18 -4.49
C TYR A 327 -8.79 22.71 -4.34
N HIS A 328 -7.69 23.39 -4.66
CA HIS A 328 -7.55 24.85 -4.60
C HIS A 328 -8.02 25.43 -3.27
N GLY A 329 -7.65 24.82 -2.16
CA GLY A 329 -8.03 25.22 -0.79
C GLY A 329 -9.52 25.06 -0.45
N LYS A 330 -10.31 24.42 -1.34
CA LYS A 330 -11.77 24.25 -1.17
C LYS A 330 -12.18 22.91 -0.56
N TYR A 331 -11.23 22.02 -0.30
CA TYR A 331 -11.53 20.71 0.28
C TYR A 331 -12.21 20.81 1.66
N PHE A 332 -11.74 21.72 2.52
CA PHE A 332 -12.35 22.02 3.79
C PHE A 332 -13.20 23.29 3.69
N THR A 333 -14.45 23.23 4.18
CA THR A 333 -15.30 24.42 4.32
C THR A 333 -14.72 25.37 5.37
N ASN A 334 -15.18 26.64 5.40
CA ASN A 334 -14.76 27.57 6.46
C ASN A 334 -15.10 27.04 7.86
N GLU A 335 -16.27 26.42 8.00
CA GLU A 335 -16.70 25.79 9.25
C GLU A 335 -15.78 24.64 9.66
N ASP A 336 -15.34 23.80 8.71
CA ASP A 336 -14.37 22.73 8.98
C ASP A 336 -13.03 23.30 9.47
N LYS A 337 -12.56 24.37 8.83
CA LYS A 337 -11.31 25.02 9.21
C LYS A 337 -11.40 25.58 10.64
N GLU A 338 -12.47 26.27 10.97
CA GLU A 338 -12.70 26.83 12.31
C GLU A 338 -12.83 25.75 13.38
N LYS A 339 -13.59 24.67 13.12
CA LYS A 339 -13.90 23.65 14.12
C LYS A 339 -12.79 22.61 14.31
N PHE A 340 -12.03 22.30 13.27
CA PHE A 340 -11.11 21.17 13.30
C PHE A 340 -9.65 21.53 13.04
N LEU A 341 -9.36 22.42 12.07
CA LEU A 341 -7.98 22.78 11.75
C LEU A 341 -7.43 23.82 12.73
N TYR A 342 -8.13 24.94 12.90
CA TYR A 342 -7.67 26.02 13.79
C TYR A 342 -7.74 25.64 15.28
N THR A 343 -8.55 24.67 15.64
CA THR A 343 -8.59 24.09 16.99
C THR A 343 -7.60 22.96 17.21
N ASN A 344 -6.81 22.61 16.18
CA ASN A 344 -5.83 21.52 16.21
C ASN A 344 -6.43 20.12 16.51
N LYS A 345 -7.72 19.93 16.21
CA LYS A 345 -8.36 18.61 16.27
C LYS A 345 -7.99 17.75 15.06
N LEU A 346 -7.76 18.38 13.91
CA LEU A 346 -7.18 17.78 12.71
C LEU A 346 -5.89 18.54 12.39
N GLU A 347 -4.78 17.84 12.40
CA GLU A 347 -3.49 18.34 11.97
C GLU A 347 -3.10 17.66 10.65
N LEU A 348 -2.85 18.47 9.64
CA LEU A 348 -2.35 18.05 8.34
C LEU A 348 -0.83 18.25 8.32
N LEU A 349 -0.08 17.17 8.17
CA LEU A 349 1.38 17.19 8.15
C LEU A 349 1.85 16.90 6.72
N MET A 350 2.32 17.93 6.04
CA MET A 350 2.96 17.77 4.74
C MET A 350 4.40 17.29 4.96
N LEU A 351 4.71 16.12 4.45
CA LEU A 351 6.03 15.51 4.60
C LEU A 351 6.98 15.93 3.48
N GLY A 352 6.50 16.01 2.24
CA GLY A 352 7.38 16.18 1.09
C GLY A 352 8.42 15.07 1.03
N GLU A 353 9.69 15.43 0.99
CA GLU A 353 10.82 14.50 1.02
C GLU A 353 11.25 14.09 2.43
N ASN A 354 10.60 14.64 3.46
CA ASN A 354 10.92 14.33 4.85
C ASN A 354 10.29 12.99 5.28
N GLY A 355 11.01 12.28 6.15
CA GLY A 355 10.49 11.10 6.81
C GLY A 355 9.79 11.39 8.13
N ILE A 356 9.17 10.37 8.69
CA ILE A 356 8.62 10.36 10.05
C ILE A 356 9.44 9.40 10.90
N LYS A 357 9.95 9.87 12.03
CA LYS A 357 10.49 9.02 13.09
C LYS A 357 9.37 8.67 14.05
N VAL A 358 9.16 7.38 14.28
CA VAL A 358 8.02 6.87 15.08
C VAL A 358 8.38 6.72 16.55
N LYS A 359 9.63 6.42 16.87
CA LYS A 359 10.12 6.30 18.26
C LYS A 359 10.08 7.67 18.94
N ASP A 360 9.51 7.75 20.15
CA ASP A 360 9.32 8.97 20.93
C ASP A 360 8.28 9.96 20.37
N GLY A 361 7.33 9.48 19.60
CA GLY A 361 6.28 10.27 18.96
C GLY A 361 6.56 10.56 17.49
N LEU A 362 5.59 11.21 16.82
CA LEU A 362 5.76 11.62 15.44
C LEU A 362 6.66 12.84 15.36
N ASN A 363 7.89 12.64 14.98
CA ASN A 363 8.83 13.72 14.70
C ASN A 363 9.16 13.72 13.21
N ILE A 364 9.11 14.87 12.56
CA ILE A 364 9.61 15.02 11.20
C ILE A 364 11.12 14.76 11.25
N TYR A 365 11.58 13.77 10.48
CA TYR A 365 12.96 13.36 10.38
C TYR A 365 13.50 13.76 9.01
N GLY A 366 14.72 14.28 8.95
CA GLY A 366 15.33 14.89 7.78
C GLY A 366 15.14 14.17 6.46
N GLU A 367 15.35 14.91 5.39
CA GLU A 367 15.21 14.47 4.01
C GLU A 367 16.02 13.19 3.73
N TRP A 368 15.44 12.26 2.98
CA TRP A 368 16.28 11.37 2.22
C TRP A 368 16.78 12.21 1.03
N SER A 369 18.01 12.62 1.03
CA SER A 369 18.58 13.30 -0.12
C SER A 369 19.63 12.40 -0.75
N VAL A 370 19.51 12.19 -2.03
CA VAL A 370 20.62 11.71 -2.87
C VAL A 370 21.59 12.88 -2.98
N GLN A 371 22.55 12.97 -2.05
CA GLN A 371 23.73 13.80 -2.23
C GLN A 371 24.76 13.09 -3.09
#